data_06736aa3320527ee501885d3e24c750e
#
_entry.id   06736aa3320527ee501885d3e24c750e
#
_cell.length_a   1.000
_cell.length_b   1.000
_cell.length_c   1.000
_cell.angle_alpha   90.00
_cell.angle_beta   90.00
_cell.angle_gamma   90.00
#
_symmetry.space_group_name_H-M   'P 1'
#
loop_
_entity.id
_entity.type
_entity.pdbx_description
1 polymer ?
#
loop_
_entity_poly.entity_id
_entity_poly.type
_entity_poly.pdbx_seq_one_letter_code
_entity_poly.pdbx_strand_id
1 'polypeptide(L)'
;MFLFESIPWYSWLAWFGVLAALIIGNEITRRWKWAGTAIFIVLPIVLTIFVWPTTAGPDSSTGTWFHWVKVYSALAGCLGFMAIRYIPKLQTNRWALAFPPAILAINITEACIRDFQVGAMGVREMVDGVFMVSGPWNYMNGIAGLLNLLTICGWFGIFISRDKEQDMIWPDMLWFWIIAYDLWNFAYVYNCVGDHSFYAGAALLISCTIPAFFIKRGAWLQHRAHTLALWMMFTMAVPSFVTSSKFAVNASHNDAALMTVSAIALAANVAVALYQIYVIVRGRKNPLRDELYTDLEAYKSVREANI
;
A
#
# COMPACT_ATOMS: atom_id res chain seq x y z
N MET A 1 7.19 -10.53 23.13
CA MET A 1 6.31 -11.32 22.23
C MET A 1 7.00 -11.57 20.91
N PHE A 2 6.42 -12.37 19.99
CA PHE A 2 7.13 -12.72 18.74
C PHE A 2 7.34 -11.52 17.80
N LEU A 3 6.27 -10.84 17.43
CA LEU A 3 6.35 -9.68 16.51
C LEU A 3 6.56 -8.34 17.23
N PHE A 4 5.97 -8.14 18.37
CA PHE A 4 5.99 -6.89 19.11
C PHE A 4 6.43 -7.12 20.54
N GLU A 5 7.04 -6.11 21.20
CA GLU A 5 7.52 -6.23 22.57
C GLU A 5 6.36 -6.41 23.54
N SER A 6 5.43 -5.48 23.57
CA SER A 6 4.20 -5.52 24.36
C SER A 6 3.12 -4.71 23.66
N ILE A 7 1.86 -5.12 23.81
CA ILE A 7 0.73 -4.40 23.24
C ILE A 7 -0.27 -4.15 24.37
N PRO A 8 -0.26 -2.97 24.99
CA PRO A 8 -1.27 -2.59 25.99
C PRO A 8 -2.67 -2.58 25.38
N TRP A 9 -3.70 -2.82 26.22
CA TRP A 9 -5.08 -2.87 25.73
C TRP A 9 -5.53 -1.58 25.05
N TYR A 10 -5.08 -0.42 25.50
CA TYR A 10 -5.39 0.88 24.89
C TYR A 10 -4.74 1.07 23.53
N SER A 11 -3.59 0.43 23.25
CA SER A 11 -3.00 0.42 21.91
C SER A 11 -3.83 -0.41 20.93
N TRP A 12 -4.50 -1.48 21.38
CA TRP A 12 -5.49 -2.18 20.56
C TRP A 12 -6.71 -1.31 20.26
N LEU A 13 -7.21 -0.53 21.24
CA LEU A 13 -8.28 0.43 20.96
C LEU A 13 -7.84 1.50 19.95
N ALA A 14 -6.61 2.02 20.07
CA ALA A 14 -6.06 2.94 19.10
C ALA A 14 -5.92 2.30 17.70
N TRP A 15 -5.51 1.02 17.63
CA TRP A 15 -5.40 0.27 16.39
C TRP A 15 -6.77 0.13 15.68
N PHE A 16 -7.81 -0.25 16.39
CA PHE A 16 -9.17 -0.30 15.85
C PHE A 16 -9.70 1.09 15.47
N GLY A 17 -9.33 2.12 16.26
CA GLY A 17 -9.64 3.51 15.93
C GLY A 17 -8.99 3.97 14.63
N VAL A 18 -7.71 3.66 14.42
CA VAL A 18 -6.98 3.95 13.17
C VAL A 18 -7.60 3.18 12.00
N LEU A 19 -7.86 1.89 12.17
CA LEU A 19 -8.52 1.06 11.15
C LEU A 19 -9.86 1.67 10.72
N ALA A 20 -10.72 2.00 11.68
CA ALA A 20 -12.02 2.59 11.41
C ALA A 20 -11.89 3.98 10.75
N ALA A 21 -11.00 4.84 11.25
CA ALA A 21 -10.78 6.17 10.70
C ALA A 21 -10.29 6.12 9.24
N LEU A 22 -9.40 5.19 8.92
CA LEU A 22 -8.90 5.00 7.54
C LEU A 22 -10.00 4.46 6.62
N ILE A 23 -10.82 3.50 7.05
CA ILE A 23 -11.96 3.00 6.27
C ILE A 23 -12.98 4.13 6.05
N ILE A 24 -13.35 4.86 7.09
CA ILE A 24 -14.31 5.97 6.99
C ILE A 24 -13.75 7.09 6.10
N GLY A 25 -12.49 7.49 6.29
CA GLY A 25 -11.83 8.49 5.47
C GLY A 25 -11.77 8.09 3.99
N ASN A 26 -11.44 6.82 3.71
CA ASN A 26 -11.51 6.27 2.36
C ASN A 26 -12.92 6.34 1.77
N GLU A 27 -13.97 5.94 2.52
CA GLU A 27 -15.34 6.00 2.03
C GLU A 27 -15.82 7.44 1.80
N ILE A 28 -15.44 8.38 2.64
CA ILE A 28 -15.74 9.80 2.47
C ILE A 28 -15.10 10.33 1.19
N THR A 29 -13.79 10.12 1.00
CA THR A 29 -13.06 10.62 -0.17
C THR A 29 -13.44 9.91 -1.47
N ARG A 30 -13.88 8.65 -1.39
CA ARG A 30 -14.38 7.87 -2.50
C ARG A 30 -15.73 8.36 -3.00
N ARG A 31 -16.66 8.61 -2.08
CA ARG A 31 -18.08 8.95 -2.42
C ARG A 31 -18.26 10.42 -2.76
N TRP A 32 -17.48 11.30 -2.16
CA TRP A 32 -17.65 12.75 -2.33
C TRP A 32 -16.44 13.39 -2.99
N LYS A 33 -16.58 13.77 -4.25
CA LYS A 33 -15.54 14.42 -5.05
C LYS A 33 -14.89 15.60 -4.32
N TRP A 34 -15.70 16.46 -3.68
CA TRP A 34 -15.20 17.64 -2.98
C TRP A 34 -14.41 17.29 -1.71
N ALA A 35 -14.78 16.24 -1.01
CA ALA A 35 -14.00 15.73 0.11
C ALA A 35 -12.64 15.21 -0.36
N GLY A 36 -12.62 14.43 -1.47
CA GLY A 36 -11.37 14.01 -2.10
C GLY A 36 -10.49 15.19 -2.51
N THR A 37 -11.08 16.23 -3.12
CA THR A 37 -10.36 17.46 -3.49
C THR A 37 -9.78 18.19 -2.27
N ALA A 38 -10.56 18.37 -1.22
CA ALA A 38 -10.10 19.00 0.00
C ALA A 38 -8.97 18.22 0.68
N ILE A 39 -9.10 16.89 0.77
CA ILE A 39 -8.18 16.02 1.50
C ILE A 39 -6.91 15.70 0.70
N PHE A 40 -7.00 15.48 -0.62
CA PHE A 40 -5.84 15.05 -1.41
C PHE A 40 -5.20 16.17 -2.23
N ILE A 41 -5.79 17.38 -2.29
CA ILE A 41 -5.21 18.54 -2.96
C ILE A 41 -4.95 19.67 -1.96
N VAL A 42 -5.98 20.16 -1.29
CA VAL A 42 -5.83 21.36 -0.46
C VAL A 42 -5.04 21.06 0.81
N LEU A 43 -5.41 20.02 1.54
CA LEU A 43 -4.78 19.65 2.81
C LEU A 43 -3.26 19.39 2.67
N PRO A 44 -2.76 18.58 1.70
CA PRO A 44 -1.32 18.36 1.58
C PRO A 44 -0.54 19.63 1.21
N ILE A 45 -1.11 20.58 0.49
CA ILE A 45 -0.48 21.88 0.25
C ILE A 45 -0.27 22.62 1.57
N VAL A 46 -1.32 22.69 2.40
CA VAL A 46 -1.24 23.33 3.72
C VAL A 46 -0.23 22.60 4.62
N LEU A 47 -0.27 21.26 4.65
CA LEU A 47 0.66 20.47 5.46
C LEU A 47 2.11 20.64 5.00
N THR A 48 2.37 20.65 3.69
CA THR A 48 3.71 20.84 3.11
C THR A 48 4.31 22.20 3.46
N ILE A 49 3.48 23.25 3.47
CA ILE A 49 3.97 24.61 3.69
C ILE A 49 4.09 24.94 5.19
N PHE A 50 3.15 24.51 6.01
CA PHE A 50 3.02 25.02 7.38
C PHE A 50 3.27 23.98 8.48
N VAL A 51 3.19 22.66 8.20
CA VAL A 51 3.25 21.62 9.25
C VAL A 51 4.48 20.74 9.10
N TRP A 52 4.64 20.06 7.98
CA TRP A 52 5.70 19.08 7.78
C TRP A 52 7.13 19.61 7.87
N PRO A 53 7.44 20.88 7.52
CA PRO A 53 8.79 21.40 7.74
C PRO A 53 9.23 21.37 9.21
N THR A 54 8.28 21.42 10.15
CA THR A 54 8.55 21.37 11.59
C THR A 54 8.37 19.99 12.21
N THR A 55 7.47 19.16 11.69
CA THR A 55 7.12 17.84 12.29
C THR A 55 7.83 16.68 11.63
N ALA A 56 8.16 16.77 10.35
CA ALA A 56 8.85 15.76 9.56
C ALA A 56 10.24 16.25 9.10
N GLY A 57 10.95 16.95 9.97
CA GLY A 57 12.34 17.39 9.77
C GLY A 57 13.34 16.21 9.88
N PRO A 58 14.66 16.49 9.67
CA PRO A 58 15.70 15.45 9.62
C PRO A 58 15.80 14.56 10.88
N ASP A 59 15.44 15.10 12.05
CA ASP A 59 15.50 14.36 13.32
C ASP A 59 14.22 13.59 13.63
N SER A 60 13.23 13.64 12.77
CA SER A 60 11.96 12.91 12.90
C SER A 60 12.06 11.52 12.26
N SER A 61 11.40 10.52 12.87
CA SER A 61 11.24 9.19 12.27
C SER A 61 10.57 9.20 10.89
N THR A 62 9.89 10.30 10.54
CA THR A 62 9.26 10.54 9.24
C THR A 62 10.01 11.55 8.38
N GLY A 63 11.18 12.01 8.82
CA GLY A 63 12.02 12.99 8.12
C GLY A 63 12.87 12.41 6.99
N THR A 64 12.91 11.08 6.83
CA THR A 64 13.74 10.42 5.81
C THR A 64 13.22 10.69 4.40
N TRP A 65 14.11 10.63 3.40
CA TRP A 65 13.75 10.76 1.99
C TRP A 65 12.61 9.83 1.58
N PHE A 66 12.59 8.62 2.16
CA PHE A 66 11.58 7.61 1.86
C PHE A 66 10.17 8.08 2.25
N HIS A 67 9.99 8.69 3.42
CA HIS A 67 8.66 9.18 3.84
C HIS A 67 8.16 10.32 2.95
N TRP A 68 9.04 11.24 2.58
CA TRP A 68 8.71 12.33 1.68
C TRP A 68 8.34 11.84 0.28
N VAL A 69 9.13 10.93 -0.30
CA VAL A 69 8.81 10.31 -1.60
C VAL A 69 7.51 9.53 -1.50
N LYS A 70 7.31 8.75 -0.43
CA LYS A 70 6.13 7.91 -0.24
C LYS A 70 4.83 8.72 -0.11
N VAL A 71 4.81 9.84 0.63
CA VAL A 71 3.61 10.68 0.73
C VAL A 71 3.26 11.31 -0.59
N TYR A 72 4.25 11.83 -1.34
CA TYR A 72 3.95 12.47 -2.63
C TYR A 72 3.61 11.47 -3.72
N SER A 73 4.20 10.28 -3.76
CA SER A 73 3.80 9.23 -4.70
C SER A 73 2.39 8.71 -4.41
N ALA A 74 2.01 8.56 -3.14
CA ALA A 74 0.64 8.22 -2.76
C ALA A 74 -0.37 9.31 -3.17
N LEU A 75 -0.03 10.58 -2.92
CA LEU A 75 -0.85 11.73 -3.34
C LEU A 75 -0.96 11.82 -4.86
N ALA A 76 0.14 11.63 -5.59
CA ALA A 76 0.12 11.57 -7.06
C ALA A 76 -0.81 10.45 -7.56
N GLY A 77 -0.80 9.29 -6.90
CA GLY A 77 -1.77 8.21 -7.15
C GLY A 77 -3.21 8.69 -6.96
N CYS A 78 -3.53 9.30 -5.80
CA CYS A 78 -4.88 9.84 -5.52
C CYS A 78 -5.31 10.86 -6.58
N LEU A 79 -4.44 11.80 -6.94
CA LEU A 79 -4.72 12.83 -7.95
C LEU A 79 -4.97 12.23 -9.34
N GLY A 80 -4.12 11.30 -9.77
CA GLY A 80 -4.29 10.62 -11.05
C GLY A 80 -5.57 9.79 -11.10
N PHE A 81 -5.92 9.09 -10.01
CA PHE A 81 -7.16 8.32 -9.95
C PHE A 81 -8.40 9.25 -9.94
N MET A 82 -8.34 10.38 -9.22
CA MET A 82 -9.40 11.39 -9.30
C MET A 82 -9.55 11.97 -10.70
N ALA A 83 -8.44 12.24 -11.38
CA ALA A 83 -8.48 12.74 -12.76
C ALA A 83 -9.14 11.71 -13.70
N ILE A 84 -8.75 10.44 -13.62
CA ILE A 84 -9.35 9.36 -14.41
C ILE A 84 -10.84 9.19 -14.09
N ARG A 85 -11.23 9.26 -12.82
CA ARG A 85 -12.63 9.09 -12.37
C ARG A 85 -13.55 10.21 -12.83
N TYR A 86 -13.07 11.45 -12.87
CA TYR A 86 -13.93 12.63 -13.01
C TYR A 86 -13.73 13.42 -14.32
N ILE A 87 -12.74 13.07 -15.13
CA ILE A 87 -12.53 13.70 -16.45
C ILE A 87 -12.92 12.70 -17.55
N PRO A 88 -14.07 12.89 -18.23
CA PRO A 88 -14.58 11.90 -19.18
C PRO A 88 -13.60 11.49 -20.29
N LYS A 89 -12.77 12.42 -20.76
CA LYS A 89 -11.76 12.13 -21.79
C LYS A 89 -10.66 11.15 -21.30
N LEU A 90 -10.42 11.07 -20.00
CA LEU A 90 -9.41 10.17 -19.42
C LEU A 90 -9.99 8.77 -19.13
N GLN A 91 -11.30 8.64 -18.92
CA GLN A 91 -11.97 7.36 -18.63
C GLN A 91 -11.85 6.35 -19.77
N THR A 92 -11.68 6.83 -21.00
CA THR A 92 -11.54 5.99 -22.19
C THR A 92 -10.14 6.06 -22.82
N ASN A 93 -9.25 6.88 -22.26
CA ASN A 93 -7.89 7.01 -22.77
C ASN A 93 -7.02 5.88 -22.23
N ARG A 94 -6.57 4.99 -23.10
CA ARG A 94 -5.74 3.83 -22.77
C ARG A 94 -4.47 4.18 -21.99
N TRP A 95 -3.82 5.28 -22.31
CA TRP A 95 -2.60 5.71 -21.62
C TRP A 95 -2.90 6.28 -20.23
N ALA A 96 -4.02 6.98 -20.06
CA ALA A 96 -4.47 7.42 -18.76
C ALA A 96 -4.81 6.20 -17.86
N LEU A 97 -5.47 5.18 -18.43
CA LEU A 97 -5.80 3.93 -17.71
C LEU A 97 -4.56 3.06 -17.41
N ALA A 98 -3.42 3.29 -18.04
CA ALA A 98 -2.16 2.66 -17.68
C ALA A 98 -1.43 3.35 -16.49
N PHE A 99 -1.87 4.55 -16.08
CA PHE A 99 -1.27 5.27 -14.94
C PHE A 99 -1.41 4.54 -13.61
N PRO A 100 -2.58 3.94 -13.23
CA PRO A 100 -2.72 3.22 -11.97
C PRO A 100 -1.70 2.08 -11.79
N PRO A 101 -1.53 1.14 -12.72
CA PRO A 101 -0.48 0.13 -12.58
C PRO A 101 0.93 0.73 -12.58
N ALA A 102 1.18 1.80 -13.32
CA ALA A 102 2.49 2.45 -13.34
C ALA A 102 2.85 3.07 -11.98
N ILE A 103 1.93 3.80 -11.34
CA ILE A 103 2.19 4.38 -10.01
C ILE A 103 2.28 3.30 -8.92
N LEU A 104 1.54 2.19 -9.04
CA LEU A 104 1.70 1.03 -8.17
C LEU A 104 3.09 0.41 -8.32
N ALA A 105 3.55 0.23 -9.57
CA ALA A 105 4.88 -0.30 -9.86
C ALA A 105 5.99 0.59 -9.26
N ILE A 106 5.87 1.91 -9.37
CA ILE A 106 6.80 2.87 -8.73
C ILE A 106 6.79 2.68 -7.20
N ASN A 107 5.63 2.62 -6.57
CA ASN A 107 5.50 2.45 -5.12
C ASN A 107 6.09 1.13 -4.60
N ILE A 108 5.97 0.06 -5.37
CA ILE A 108 6.59 -1.23 -5.05
C ILE A 108 8.11 -1.12 -5.21
N THR A 109 8.59 -0.50 -6.29
CA THR A 109 10.02 -0.33 -6.56
C THR A 109 10.71 0.50 -5.47
N GLU A 110 10.11 1.58 -5.00
CA GLU A 110 10.60 2.39 -3.87
C GLU A 110 10.83 1.52 -2.63
N ALA A 111 9.90 0.64 -2.29
CA ALA A 111 9.99 -0.25 -1.14
C ALA A 111 11.06 -1.34 -1.34
N CYS A 112 11.17 -1.92 -2.55
CA CYS A 112 12.23 -2.87 -2.88
C CYS A 112 13.63 -2.24 -2.75
N ILE A 113 13.80 -1.02 -3.25
CA ILE A 113 15.07 -0.28 -3.11
C ILE A 113 15.40 -0.10 -1.63
N ARG A 114 14.42 0.27 -0.81
CA ARG A 114 14.63 0.45 0.63
C ARG A 114 14.99 -0.85 1.33
N ASP A 115 14.35 -1.98 1.00
CA ASP A 115 14.71 -3.29 1.53
C ASP A 115 16.17 -3.64 1.22
N PHE A 116 16.58 -3.55 -0.04
CA PHE A 116 17.97 -3.82 -0.43
C PHE A 116 18.96 -2.83 0.21
N GLN A 117 18.59 -1.56 0.34
CA GLN A 117 19.40 -0.55 1.00
C GLN A 117 19.60 -0.91 2.47
N VAL A 118 18.54 -1.19 3.23
CA VAL A 118 18.63 -1.58 4.64
C VAL A 118 19.44 -2.87 4.80
N GLY A 119 19.20 -3.87 3.95
CA GLY A 119 19.97 -5.12 3.95
C GLY A 119 21.47 -4.91 3.75
N ALA A 120 21.85 -3.97 2.88
CA ALA A 120 23.24 -3.66 2.57
C ALA A 120 23.95 -2.80 3.65
N MET A 121 23.20 -2.10 4.51
CA MET A 121 23.79 -1.25 5.57
C MET A 121 24.53 -2.06 6.64
N GLY A 122 24.09 -3.30 6.92
CA GLY A 122 24.73 -4.16 7.92
C GLY A 122 24.60 -3.64 9.35
N VAL A 123 23.54 -2.90 9.67
CA VAL A 123 23.35 -2.19 10.94
C VAL A 123 22.32 -2.86 11.85
N ARG A 124 22.44 -2.62 13.16
CA ARG A 124 21.42 -2.92 14.17
C ARG A 124 21.38 -1.78 15.19
N GLU A 125 20.91 -0.63 14.74
CA GLU A 125 20.94 0.62 15.51
C GLU A 125 19.88 1.62 15.01
N MET A 126 19.77 2.74 15.72
CA MET A 126 18.96 3.86 15.27
C MET A 126 19.60 4.54 14.06
N VAL A 127 18.88 4.58 12.95
CA VAL A 127 19.27 5.30 11.73
C VAL A 127 18.10 6.19 11.31
N ASP A 128 18.34 7.48 11.19
CA ASP A 128 17.34 8.46 10.77
C ASP A 128 16.03 8.40 11.62
N GLY A 129 16.15 8.21 12.93
CA GLY A 129 15.00 8.15 13.85
C GLY A 129 14.20 6.84 13.80
N VAL A 130 14.70 5.80 13.14
CA VAL A 130 14.09 4.47 13.07
C VAL A 130 15.11 3.42 13.50
N PHE A 131 14.70 2.46 14.36
CA PHE A 131 15.55 1.34 14.71
C PHE A 131 15.59 0.34 13.54
N MET A 132 16.76 0.19 12.92
CA MET A 132 16.96 -0.65 11.75
C MET A 132 17.74 -1.91 12.11
N VAL A 133 17.31 -3.03 11.55
CA VAL A 133 17.98 -4.33 11.71
C VAL A 133 18.21 -4.93 10.33
N SER A 134 19.45 -4.85 9.87
CA SER A 134 19.87 -5.43 8.60
C SER A 134 20.03 -6.94 8.69
N GLY A 135 19.62 -7.65 7.63
CA GLY A 135 19.78 -9.09 7.56
C GLY A 135 19.28 -9.71 6.26
N PRO A 136 19.35 -11.04 6.14
CA PRO A 136 18.91 -11.75 4.94
C PRO A 136 17.41 -11.60 4.66
N TRP A 137 16.60 -11.31 5.66
CA TRP A 137 15.16 -11.03 5.53
C TRP A 137 14.87 -9.83 4.62
N ASN A 138 15.72 -8.79 4.61
CA ASN A 138 15.56 -7.65 3.72
C ASN A 138 15.73 -8.07 2.25
N TYR A 139 16.74 -8.90 1.94
CA TYR A 139 16.93 -9.42 0.58
C TYR A 139 15.77 -10.35 0.16
N MET A 140 15.32 -11.22 1.06
CA MET A 140 14.16 -12.09 0.80
C MET A 140 12.90 -11.27 0.49
N ASN A 141 12.65 -10.23 1.29
CA ASN A 141 11.49 -9.38 1.09
C ASN A 141 11.63 -8.48 -0.15
N GLY A 142 12.84 -7.98 -0.44
CA GLY A 142 13.12 -7.27 -1.69
C GLY A 142 12.84 -8.13 -2.92
N ILE A 143 13.23 -9.43 -2.90
CA ILE A 143 12.91 -10.40 -3.96
C ILE A 143 11.39 -10.64 -4.05
N ALA A 144 10.71 -10.79 -2.91
CA ALA A 144 9.24 -10.92 -2.89
C ALA A 144 8.56 -9.69 -3.53
N GLY A 145 9.07 -8.48 -3.26
CA GLY A 145 8.60 -7.25 -3.90
C GLY A 145 8.84 -7.21 -5.40
N LEU A 146 9.99 -7.69 -5.88
CA LEU A 146 10.26 -7.81 -7.31
C LEU A 146 9.30 -8.81 -7.99
N LEU A 147 8.98 -9.93 -7.35
CA LEU A 147 7.96 -10.87 -7.85
C LEU A 147 6.57 -10.20 -7.88
N ASN A 148 6.22 -9.45 -6.86
CA ASN A 148 4.98 -8.69 -6.80
C ASN A 148 4.89 -7.67 -7.95
N LEU A 149 5.98 -6.96 -8.24
CA LEU A 149 6.10 -6.03 -9.36
C LEU A 149 5.92 -6.74 -10.72
N LEU A 150 6.60 -7.87 -10.91
CA LEU A 150 6.55 -8.65 -12.16
C LEU A 150 5.20 -9.29 -12.42
N THR A 151 4.42 -9.51 -11.36
CA THR A 151 3.07 -10.09 -11.46
C THR A 151 1.95 -9.06 -11.61
N ILE A 152 2.26 -7.77 -11.74
CA ILE A 152 1.25 -6.77 -12.12
C ILE A 152 0.79 -7.05 -13.54
N CYS A 153 -0.51 -7.31 -13.72
CA CYS A 153 -1.10 -7.67 -15.03
C CYS A 153 -2.41 -6.91 -15.28
N GLY A 154 -3.01 -7.09 -16.44
CA GLY A 154 -4.27 -6.43 -16.79
C GLY A 154 -4.17 -4.90 -16.86
N TRP A 155 -3.03 -4.38 -17.32
CA TRP A 155 -2.72 -2.94 -17.35
C TRP A 155 -3.76 -2.10 -18.11
N PHE A 156 -4.41 -2.68 -19.09
CA PHE A 156 -5.38 -2.01 -19.95
C PHE A 156 -6.82 -2.46 -19.69
N GLY A 157 -7.05 -3.32 -18.71
CA GLY A 157 -8.37 -3.80 -18.29
C GLY A 157 -9.07 -2.91 -17.25
N ILE A 158 -8.40 -1.84 -16.81
CA ILE A 158 -8.97 -0.89 -15.84
C ILE A 158 -10.10 -0.10 -16.49
N PHE A 159 -11.19 0.08 -15.76
CA PHE A 159 -12.33 0.90 -16.19
C PHE A 159 -12.96 1.64 -15.01
N ILE A 160 -13.86 2.58 -15.29
CA ILE A 160 -14.61 3.33 -14.29
C ILE A 160 -15.99 2.72 -14.13
N SER A 161 -16.38 2.42 -12.88
CA SER A 161 -17.72 1.87 -12.59
C SER A 161 -18.85 2.80 -13.02
N ARG A 162 -19.98 2.21 -13.40
CA ARG A 162 -21.16 2.96 -13.90
C ARG A 162 -22.03 3.56 -12.82
N ASP A 163 -21.75 3.26 -11.56
CA ASP A 163 -22.48 3.88 -10.45
C ASP A 163 -22.09 5.35 -10.25
N LYS A 164 -22.80 6.03 -9.34
CA LYS A 164 -22.59 7.47 -9.06
C LYS A 164 -21.22 7.79 -8.47
N GLU A 165 -20.58 6.83 -7.83
CA GLU A 165 -19.28 6.96 -7.21
C GLU A 165 -18.16 6.97 -8.25
N GLN A 166 -18.36 6.40 -9.44
CA GLN A 166 -17.38 6.34 -10.53
C GLN A 166 -16.02 5.79 -10.06
N ASP A 167 -16.03 4.64 -9.40
CA ASP A 167 -14.81 4.04 -8.86
C ASP A 167 -13.92 3.49 -9.97
N MET A 168 -12.61 3.55 -9.75
CA MET A 168 -11.62 2.93 -10.60
C MET A 168 -11.55 1.43 -10.30
N ILE A 169 -11.92 0.61 -11.26
CA ILE A 169 -12.01 -0.85 -11.14
C ILE A 169 -10.88 -1.52 -11.91
N TRP A 170 -10.20 -2.43 -11.25
CA TRP A 170 -9.14 -3.27 -11.82
C TRP A 170 -9.49 -4.75 -11.68
N PRO A 171 -10.12 -5.39 -12.67
CA PRO A 171 -10.65 -6.75 -12.54
C PRO A 171 -9.59 -7.84 -12.33
N ASP A 172 -8.42 -7.69 -12.94
CA ASP A 172 -7.31 -8.66 -12.82
C ASP A 172 -6.57 -8.57 -11.48
N MET A 173 -6.82 -7.52 -10.66
CA MET A 173 -6.24 -7.41 -9.33
C MET A 173 -7.05 -8.22 -8.31
N LEU A 174 -6.85 -9.54 -8.32
CA LEU A 174 -7.65 -10.49 -7.56
C LEU A 174 -7.11 -10.71 -6.14
N TRP A 175 -7.95 -11.31 -5.30
CA TRP A 175 -7.71 -11.52 -3.87
C TRP A 175 -6.36 -12.17 -3.55
N PHE A 176 -5.90 -13.16 -4.32
CA PHE A 176 -4.65 -13.86 -4.06
C PHE A 176 -3.42 -12.96 -4.29
N TRP A 177 -3.45 -12.07 -5.29
CA TRP A 177 -2.42 -11.08 -5.51
C TRP A 177 -2.44 -10.01 -4.39
N ILE A 178 -3.64 -9.55 -4.00
CA ILE A 178 -3.83 -8.58 -2.91
C ILE A 178 -3.26 -9.13 -1.59
N ILE A 179 -3.57 -10.37 -1.25
CA ILE A 179 -3.04 -11.01 -0.02
C ILE A 179 -1.51 -11.17 -0.09
N ALA A 180 -0.95 -11.57 -1.24
CA ALA A 180 0.50 -11.67 -1.40
C ALA A 180 1.18 -10.30 -1.29
N TYR A 181 0.56 -9.24 -1.83
CA TYR A 181 0.99 -7.86 -1.65
C TYR A 181 0.94 -7.44 -0.18
N ASP A 182 -0.15 -7.73 0.54
CA ASP A 182 -0.31 -7.35 1.94
C ASP A 182 0.74 -8.04 2.82
N LEU A 183 1.02 -9.33 2.59
CA LEU A 183 2.07 -10.07 3.28
C LEU A 183 3.47 -9.49 3.00
N TRP A 184 3.77 -9.19 1.75
CA TRP A 184 5.01 -8.53 1.35
C TRP A 184 5.14 -7.13 1.97
N ASN A 185 4.09 -6.32 1.91
CA ASN A 185 4.15 -4.94 2.40
C ASN A 185 4.20 -4.90 3.94
N PHE A 186 3.53 -5.85 4.63
CA PHE A 186 3.71 -6.01 6.08
C PHE A 186 5.17 -6.34 6.42
N ALA A 187 5.78 -7.32 5.75
CA ALA A 187 7.17 -7.69 5.96
C ALA A 187 8.11 -6.52 5.67
N TYR A 188 7.85 -5.75 4.60
CA TYR A 188 8.59 -4.54 4.26
C TYR A 188 8.56 -3.52 5.42
N VAL A 189 7.37 -3.17 5.92
CA VAL A 189 7.23 -2.19 7.00
C VAL A 189 7.88 -2.73 8.28
N TYR A 190 7.72 -4.03 8.58
CA TYR A 190 8.29 -4.66 9.75
C TYR A 190 9.83 -4.69 9.72
N ASN A 191 10.43 -4.91 8.54
CA ASN A 191 11.89 -5.00 8.38
C ASN A 191 12.57 -3.61 8.28
N CYS A 192 11.92 -2.62 7.68
CA CYS A 192 12.55 -1.34 7.34
C CYS A 192 12.11 -0.17 8.22
N VAL A 193 10.95 -0.27 8.88
CA VAL A 193 10.37 0.74 9.77
C VAL A 193 9.56 0.07 10.89
N GLY A 194 10.20 -0.88 11.57
CA GLY A 194 9.57 -1.83 12.50
C GLY A 194 8.63 -1.19 13.53
N ASP A 195 9.03 -0.08 14.13
CA ASP A 195 8.24 0.61 15.15
C ASP A 195 6.97 1.29 14.61
N HIS A 196 6.85 1.41 13.29
CA HIS A 196 5.60 1.84 12.63
C HIS A 196 4.69 0.67 12.26
N SER A 197 5.18 -0.58 12.31
CA SER A 197 4.53 -1.74 11.69
C SER A 197 3.20 -2.14 12.32
N PHE A 198 2.99 -1.86 13.60
CA PHE A 198 1.73 -2.15 14.28
C PHE A 198 0.55 -1.43 13.62
N TYR A 199 0.74 -0.19 13.23
CA TYR A 199 -0.28 0.59 12.51
C TYR A 199 -0.11 0.55 11.00
N ALA A 200 1.06 0.93 10.49
CA ALA A 200 1.31 1.03 9.05
C ALA A 200 1.37 -0.34 8.35
N GLY A 201 1.87 -1.37 9.04
CA GLY A 201 1.93 -2.73 8.52
C GLY A 201 0.59 -3.46 8.62
N ALA A 202 -0.15 -3.31 9.71
CA ALA A 202 -1.37 -4.08 9.95
C ALA A 202 -2.64 -3.27 9.71
N ALA A 203 -2.91 -2.22 10.52
CA ALA A 203 -4.16 -1.47 10.41
C ALA A 203 -4.34 -0.82 9.03
N LEU A 204 -3.28 -0.25 8.48
CA LEU A 204 -3.30 0.41 7.17
C LEU A 204 -3.61 -0.58 6.03
N LEU A 205 -2.96 -1.76 5.99
CA LEU A 205 -3.22 -2.75 4.93
C LEU A 205 -4.62 -3.32 5.02
N ILE A 206 -5.07 -3.68 6.23
CA ILE A 206 -6.42 -4.18 6.44
C ILE A 206 -7.47 -3.12 6.08
N SER A 207 -7.18 -1.82 6.30
CA SER A 207 -8.11 -0.72 5.98
C SER A 207 -8.38 -0.54 4.50
N CYS A 208 -7.51 -0.98 3.60
CA CYS A 208 -7.77 -0.98 2.15
C CYS A 208 -8.30 -2.32 1.65
N THR A 209 -7.92 -3.42 2.28
CA THR A 209 -8.30 -4.77 1.84
C THR A 209 -9.73 -5.12 2.24
N ILE A 210 -10.19 -4.75 3.45
CA ILE A 210 -11.60 -4.91 3.83
C ILE A 210 -12.55 -4.22 2.84
N PRO A 211 -12.43 -2.92 2.53
CA PRO A 211 -13.29 -2.29 1.55
C PRO A 211 -13.22 -2.92 0.16
N ALA A 212 -12.06 -3.38 -0.26
CA ALA A 212 -11.88 -4.04 -1.57
C ALA A 212 -12.62 -5.37 -1.67
N PHE A 213 -12.79 -6.09 -0.57
CA PHE A 213 -13.48 -7.39 -0.57
C PHE A 213 -14.98 -7.27 -0.27
N PHE A 214 -15.38 -6.33 0.57
CA PHE A 214 -16.73 -6.28 1.13
C PHE A 214 -17.54 -5.04 0.74
N ILE A 215 -16.91 -3.94 0.31
CA ILE A 215 -17.62 -2.68 -0.01
C ILE A 215 -17.61 -2.42 -1.52
N LYS A 216 -16.42 -2.41 -2.16
CA LYS A 216 -16.30 -2.13 -3.61
C LYS A 216 -15.24 -3.03 -4.23
N ARG A 217 -15.69 -4.18 -4.72
CA ARG A 217 -14.83 -5.19 -5.35
C ARG A 217 -14.16 -4.62 -6.61
N GLY A 218 -12.87 -4.90 -6.74
CA GLY A 218 -12.04 -4.42 -7.85
C GLY A 218 -11.47 -3.01 -7.67
N ALA A 219 -11.85 -2.27 -6.63
CA ALA A 219 -11.32 -0.93 -6.34
C ALA A 219 -10.14 -0.94 -5.35
N TRP A 220 -9.46 -2.08 -5.16
CA TRP A 220 -8.41 -2.21 -4.15
C TRP A 220 -7.31 -1.15 -4.27
N LEU A 221 -6.80 -0.88 -5.47
CA LEU A 221 -5.73 0.10 -5.64
C LEU A 221 -6.18 1.53 -5.28
N GLN A 222 -7.43 1.89 -5.59
CA GLN A 222 -8.01 3.16 -5.16
C GLN A 222 -8.10 3.24 -3.64
N HIS A 223 -8.60 2.19 -2.97
CA HIS A 223 -8.64 2.12 -1.51
C HIS A 223 -7.24 2.21 -0.91
N ARG A 224 -6.27 1.51 -1.50
CA ARG A 224 -4.87 1.52 -1.06
C ARG A 224 -4.24 2.90 -1.16
N ALA A 225 -4.45 3.63 -2.26
CA ALA A 225 -3.93 4.98 -2.43
C ALA A 225 -4.54 5.96 -1.41
N HIS A 226 -5.88 5.92 -1.25
CA HIS A 226 -6.58 6.80 -0.30
C HIS A 226 -6.10 6.57 1.14
N THR A 227 -6.10 5.32 1.61
CA THR A 227 -5.71 5.00 2.99
C THR A 227 -4.23 5.26 3.24
N LEU A 228 -3.36 4.98 2.25
CA LEU A 228 -1.94 5.29 2.35
C LEU A 228 -1.69 6.80 2.45
N ALA A 229 -2.33 7.60 1.59
CA ALA A 229 -2.17 9.05 1.63
C ALA A 229 -2.68 9.63 2.96
N LEU A 230 -3.84 9.19 3.44
CA LEU A 230 -4.38 9.59 4.75
C LEU A 230 -3.42 9.26 5.89
N TRP A 231 -2.90 8.03 5.91
CA TRP A 231 -1.97 7.58 6.94
C TRP A 231 -0.64 8.36 6.90
N MET A 232 -0.05 8.52 5.71
CA MET A 232 1.22 9.23 5.56
C MET A 232 1.09 10.71 5.95
N MET A 233 0.02 11.39 5.54
CA MET A 233 -0.23 12.77 5.96
C MET A 233 -0.36 12.90 7.48
N PHE A 234 -1.07 11.95 8.12
CA PHE A 234 -1.22 11.92 9.57
C PHE A 234 0.11 11.69 10.29
N THR A 235 0.88 10.67 9.91
CA THR A 235 2.13 10.34 10.62
C THR A 235 3.23 11.37 10.40
N MET A 236 3.27 12.04 9.25
CA MET A 236 4.19 13.16 9.03
C MET A 236 3.77 14.42 9.82
N ALA A 237 2.47 14.60 10.11
CA ALA A 237 2.01 15.68 10.96
C ALA A 237 2.16 15.39 12.46
N VAL A 238 2.03 14.13 12.87
CA VAL A 238 2.10 13.68 14.28
C VAL A 238 2.98 12.43 14.39
N PRO A 239 4.29 12.51 14.12
CA PRO A 239 5.18 11.34 14.15
C PRO A 239 5.27 10.69 15.54
N SER A 240 5.11 11.47 16.60
CA SER A 240 5.09 10.98 17.98
C SER A 240 3.99 9.95 18.27
N PHE A 241 2.91 9.92 17.47
CA PHE A 241 1.85 8.93 17.65
C PHE A 241 2.37 7.50 17.59
N VAL A 242 3.26 7.21 16.66
CA VAL A 242 3.83 5.86 16.45
C VAL A 242 5.15 5.63 17.18
N THR A 243 5.86 6.69 17.61
CA THR A 243 7.21 6.55 18.16
C THR A 243 7.30 6.75 19.66
N SER A 244 6.53 7.67 20.25
CA SER A 244 6.71 8.09 21.65
C SER A 244 5.43 8.32 22.44
N SER A 245 4.26 8.23 21.80
CA SER A 245 3.00 8.34 22.53
C SER A 245 2.74 7.08 23.35
N LYS A 246 1.79 7.16 24.30
CA LYS A 246 1.33 5.97 25.04
C LYS A 246 0.73 4.87 24.16
N PHE A 247 0.40 5.20 22.91
CA PHE A 247 -0.16 4.27 21.94
C PHE A 247 0.92 3.61 21.07
N ALA A 248 2.18 4.08 21.14
CA ALA A 248 3.28 3.50 20.40
C ALA A 248 3.49 2.03 20.78
N VAL A 249 3.80 1.21 19.79
CA VAL A 249 4.06 -0.23 19.95
C VAL A 249 5.33 -0.56 19.19
N ASN A 250 6.38 -0.93 19.92
CA ASN A 250 7.67 -1.27 19.34
C ASN A 250 7.65 -2.67 18.73
N ALA A 251 8.32 -2.83 17.60
CA ALA A 251 8.63 -4.14 17.07
C ALA A 251 9.60 -4.87 18.01
N SER A 252 9.53 -6.20 18.05
CA SER A 252 10.44 -7.00 18.88
C SER A 252 11.87 -7.03 18.34
N HIS A 253 12.07 -6.66 17.08
CA HIS A 253 13.33 -6.75 16.35
C HIS A 253 14.01 -8.14 16.46
N ASN A 254 13.18 -9.19 16.66
CA ASN A 254 13.64 -10.56 16.79
C ASN A 254 13.95 -11.14 15.40
N ASP A 255 15.15 -11.66 15.21
CA ASP A 255 15.62 -12.22 13.94
C ASP A 255 14.70 -13.33 13.41
N ALA A 256 14.16 -14.17 14.31
CA ALA A 256 13.21 -15.21 13.91
C ALA A 256 11.88 -14.62 13.41
N ALA A 257 11.43 -13.50 13.97
CA ALA A 257 10.23 -12.82 13.51
C ALA A 257 10.47 -12.15 12.14
N LEU A 258 11.58 -11.41 11.98
CA LEU A 258 12.00 -10.78 10.72
C LEU A 258 12.14 -11.81 9.60
N MET A 259 12.77 -12.96 9.89
CA MET A 259 12.92 -14.06 8.95
C MET A 259 11.58 -14.69 8.58
N THR A 260 10.71 -14.93 9.57
CA THR A 260 9.42 -15.59 9.35
C THR A 260 8.50 -14.75 8.48
N VAL A 261 8.35 -13.44 8.76
CA VAL A 261 7.47 -12.58 7.95
C VAL A 261 7.98 -12.47 6.51
N SER A 262 9.29 -12.38 6.32
CA SER A 262 9.90 -12.31 4.99
C SER A 262 9.80 -13.64 4.23
N ALA A 263 9.94 -14.77 4.91
CA ALA A 263 9.76 -16.09 4.32
C ALA A 263 8.32 -16.32 3.86
N ILE A 264 7.34 -15.93 4.68
CA ILE A 264 5.92 -16.01 4.31
C ILE A 264 5.62 -15.10 3.12
N ALA A 265 6.13 -13.86 3.13
CA ALA A 265 5.98 -12.92 2.02
C ALA A 265 6.57 -13.47 0.72
N LEU A 266 7.79 -14.02 0.78
CA LEU A 266 8.44 -14.62 -0.38
C LEU A 266 7.67 -15.83 -0.90
N ALA A 267 7.28 -16.75 -0.03
CA ALA A 267 6.52 -17.93 -0.41
C ALA A 267 5.18 -17.58 -1.10
N ALA A 268 4.45 -16.62 -0.56
CA ALA A 268 3.19 -16.16 -1.15
C ALA A 268 3.40 -15.56 -2.55
N ASN A 269 4.41 -14.70 -2.71
CA ASN A 269 4.70 -14.07 -4.00
C ASN A 269 5.27 -15.05 -5.03
N VAL A 270 6.05 -16.05 -4.62
CA VAL A 270 6.47 -17.16 -5.48
C VAL A 270 5.25 -17.96 -5.96
N ALA A 271 4.31 -18.27 -5.06
CA ALA A 271 3.09 -19.00 -5.42
C ALA A 271 2.24 -18.24 -6.45
N VAL A 272 2.07 -16.92 -6.25
CA VAL A 272 1.37 -16.04 -7.22
C VAL A 272 2.10 -16.00 -8.56
N ALA A 273 3.42 -15.86 -8.56
CA ALA A 273 4.22 -15.82 -9.79
C ALA A 273 4.11 -17.15 -10.56
N LEU A 274 4.24 -18.28 -9.89
CA LEU A 274 4.07 -19.59 -10.51
C LEU A 274 2.67 -19.80 -11.08
N TYR A 275 1.64 -19.41 -10.34
CA TYR A 275 0.27 -19.47 -10.82
C TYR A 275 0.05 -18.58 -12.04
N GLN A 276 0.56 -17.35 -12.03
CA GLN A 276 0.46 -16.45 -13.17
C GLN A 276 1.19 -16.99 -14.40
N ILE A 277 2.41 -17.54 -14.24
CA ILE A 277 3.14 -18.21 -15.33
C ILE A 277 2.29 -19.34 -15.92
N TYR A 278 1.69 -20.18 -15.06
CA TYR A 278 0.79 -21.25 -15.50
C TYR A 278 -0.37 -20.70 -16.34
N VAL A 279 -1.04 -19.63 -15.89
CA VAL A 279 -2.15 -19.01 -16.64
C VAL A 279 -1.69 -18.45 -17.98
N ILE A 280 -0.55 -17.77 -18.01
CA ILE A 280 0.05 -17.20 -19.23
C ILE A 280 0.35 -18.30 -20.26
N VAL A 281 1.04 -19.36 -19.82
CA VAL A 281 1.46 -20.46 -20.71
C VAL A 281 0.25 -21.22 -21.23
N ARG A 282 -0.68 -21.58 -20.33
CA ARG A 282 -1.89 -22.34 -20.70
C ARG A 282 -2.84 -21.52 -21.60
N GLY A 283 -3.04 -20.27 -21.28
CA GLY A 283 -3.94 -19.36 -21.98
C GLY A 283 -3.31 -18.71 -23.23
N ARG A 284 -1.99 -18.86 -23.42
CA ARG A 284 -1.21 -18.13 -24.45
C ARG A 284 -1.45 -16.62 -24.43
N LYS A 285 -1.64 -16.05 -23.22
CA LYS A 285 -1.95 -14.64 -22.99
C LYS A 285 -0.69 -13.82 -22.79
N ASN A 286 -0.73 -12.55 -23.21
CA ASN A 286 0.35 -11.60 -22.98
C ASN A 286 0.01 -10.74 -21.73
N PRO A 287 0.75 -10.85 -20.60
CA PRO A 287 0.42 -10.15 -19.36
C PRO A 287 0.44 -8.63 -19.45
N LEU A 288 1.11 -8.07 -20.47
CA LEU A 288 1.16 -6.62 -20.70
C LEU A 288 0.00 -6.09 -21.55
N ARG A 289 -0.75 -6.97 -22.25
CA ARG A 289 -1.80 -6.57 -23.18
C ARG A 289 -3.16 -7.16 -22.86
N ASP A 290 -3.15 -8.39 -22.35
CA ASP A 290 -4.35 -9.17 -22.13
C ASP A 290 -4.75 -9.16 -20.66
N GLU A 291 -6.05 -9.26 -20.41
CA GLU A 291 -6.56 -9.59 -19.08
C GLU A 291 -6.37 -11.09 -18.84
N LEU A 292 -5.67 -11.42 -17.76
CA LEU A 292 -5.20 -12.79 -17.54
C LEU A 292 -6.29 -13.72 -16.99
N TYR A 293 -7.09 -13.21 -16.05
CA TYR A 293 -7.95 -14.04 -15.20
C TYR A 293 -9.42 -14.05 -15.62
N THR A 294 -9.71 -13.74 -16.88
CA THR A 294 -11.09 -13.61 -17.44
C THR A 294 -11.97 -14.85 -17.23
N ASP A 295 -11.37 -16.04 -17.08
CA ASP A 295 -12.09 -17.29 -16.90
C ASP A 295 -12.49 -17.54 -15.44
N LEU A 296 -11.88 -16.82 -14.48
CA LEU A 296 -12.14 -17.00 -13.06
C LEU A 296 -13.45 -16.31 -12.63
N GLU A 297 -14.21 -16.99 -11.78
CA GLU A 297 -15.44 -16.44 -11.19
C GLU A 297 -15.19 -15.13 -10.40
N ALA A 298 -14.03 -15.04 -9.73
CA ALA A 298 -13.64 -13.83 -9.03
C ALA A 298 -13.50 -12.63 -9.97
N TYR A 299 -12.92 -12.81 -11.15
CA TYR A 299 -12.82 -11.78 -12.19
C TYR A 299 -14.20 -11.38 -12.72
N LYS A 300 -15.05 -12.37 -13.08
CA LYS A 300 -16.39 -12.15 -13.61
C LYS A 300 -17.25 -11.39 -12.60
N SER A 301 -17.23 -11.80 -11.33
CA SER A 301 -17.99 -11.13 -10.28
C SER A 301 -17.57 -9.67 -10.05
N VAL A 302 -16.28 -9.34 -10.22
CA VAL A 302 -15.81 -7.95 -10.18
C VAL A 302 -16.38 -7.16 -11.35
N ARG A 303 -16.37 -7.71 -12.56
CA ARG A 303 -16.93 -7.03 -13.73
C ARG A 303 -18.42 -6.83 -13.64
N GLU A 304 -19.16 -7.87 -13.32
CA GLU A 304 -20.63 -7.86 -13.21
C GLU A 304 -21.13 -6.85 -12.17
N ALA A 305 -20.43 -6.76 -11.04
CA ALA A 305 -20.79 -5.81 -9.97
C ALA A 305 -20.54 -4.34 -10.31
N ASN A 306 -19.86 -4.01 -11.43
CA ASN A 306 -19.37 -2.66 -11.71
C ASN A 306 -19.72 -2.12 -13.12
N ILE A 307 -20.34 -2.93 -13.98
CA ILE A 307 -20.73 -2.54 -15.36
C ILE A 307 -22.21 -2.03 -15.43
#